data_11b87a827c9bee060a7b048d641a729e
#
_entry.id   11b87a827c9bee060a7b048d641a729e
#
_cell.length_a   1.000
_cell.length_b   1.000
_cell.length_c   1.000
_cell.angle_alpha   90.00
_cell.angle_beta   90.00
_cell.angle_gamma   90.00
#
_symmetry.space_group_name_H-M   'P 1'
#
loop_
_entity.id
_entity.type
_entity.pdbx_description
1 polymer ?
#
loop_
_entity_poly.entity_id
_entity_poly.type
_entity_poly.pdbx_seq_one_letter_code
_entity_poly.pdbx_strand_id
1 'polypeptide(L)'
;ASMAMNPLWCMVAGPIIAGIFSNLEKKNINFSTATKVGFSFILTAIAFGILTMAVTTVGDDVLIRPEVFLAIHFFLAFGEVIVGSMVVAFILSVAPKHIENFSVSLFSVAIALSGIVGAVFSTSIALEKGQQITQEIVQTVYGDYFQMLTVLAVVMVGIAMAASFIIRKMLEAAKAAEETIELEQANS
;
A
#
# COMPACT_ATOMS: atom_id res chain seq x y z
N ALA A 1 11.35 -19.63 8.03
CA ALA A 1 12.11 -18.86 7.00
C ALA A 1 11.23 -17.79 6.32
N SER A 2 9.96 -18.08 6.01
CA SER A 2 9.08 -17.15 5.28
C SER A 2 8.78 -15.84 6.01
N MET A 3 8.59 -15.87 7.32
CA MET A 3 8.27 -14.66 8.11
C MET A 3 9.40 -13.62 8.15
N ALA A 4 10.64 -14.00 7.89
CA ALA A 4 11.79 -13.09 7.88
C ALA A 4 11.98 -12.37 6.52
N MET A 5 11.32 -12.84 5.46
CA MET A 5 11.53 -12.29 4.12
C MET A 5 10.98 -10.88 3.97
N ASN A 6 9.78 -10.60 4.49
CA ASN A 6 9.19 -9.27 4.40
C ASN A 6 10.03 -8.19 5.10
N PRO A 7 10.47 -8.34 6.37
CA PRO A 7 11.38 -7.39 7.00
C PRO A 7 12.69 -7.17 6.25
N LEU A 8 13.29 -8.22 5.68
CA LEU A 8 14.51 -8.09 4.88
C LEU A 8 14.27 -7.23 3.64
N TRP A 9 13.19 -7.48 2.90
CA TRP A 9 12.83 -6.67 1.75
C TRP A 9 12.48 -5.23 2.14
N CYS A 10 11.82 -5.00 3.29
CA CYS A 10 11.56 -3.64 3.80
C CYS A 10 12.86 -2.87 4.08
N MET A 11 13.88 -3.53 4.65
CA MET A 11 15.18 -2.90 4.89
C MET A 11 15.88 -2.48 3.59
N VAL A 12 15.74 -3.27 2.54
CA VAL A 12 16.30 -2.95 1.20
C VAL A 12 15.46 -1.91 0.47
N ALA A 13 14.13 -2.02 0.58
CA ALA A 13 13.18 -1.13 -0.10
C ALA A 13 13.31 0.33 0.36
N GLY A 14 13.53 0.58 1.64
CA GLY A 14 13.62 1.94 2.20
C GLY A 14 14.63 2.82 1.47
N PRO A 15 15.93 2.49 1.44
CA PRO A 15 16.94 3.25 0.73
C PRO A 15 16.68 3.39 -0.78
N ILE A 16 16.17 2.33 -1.42
CA ILE A 16 15.86 2.34 -2.87
C ILE A 16 14.74 3.33 -3.15
N ILE A 17 13.64 3.26 -2.41
CA ILE A 17 12.48 4.16 -2.58
C ILE A 17 12.89 5.61 -2.31
N ALA A 18 13.63 5.86 -1.24
CA ALA A 18 14.16 7.19 -0.93
C ALA A 18 15.04 7.73 -2.08
N GLY A 19 15.92 6.91 -2.64
CA GLY A 19 16.76 7.26 -3.79
C GLY A 19 15.95 7.55 -5.05
N ILE A 20 14.92 6.75 -5.34
CA ILE A 20 14.04 6.95 -6.50
C ILE A 20 13.32 8.30 -6.37
N PHE A 21 12.64 8.57 -5.25
CA PHE A 21 11.90 9.81 -5.08
C PHE A 21 12.82 11.03 -5.05
N SER A 22 13.98 10.96 -4.39
CA SER A 22 14.96 12.04 -4.41
C SER A 22 15.46 12.36 -5.83
N ASN A 23 15.71 11.34 -6.64
CA ASN A 23 16.13 11.55 -8.03
C ASN A 23 15.02 12.14 -8.91
N LEU A 24 13.76 11.77 -8.66
CA LEU A 24 12.61 12.35 -9.36
C LEU A 24 12.43 13.83 -8.99
N GLU A 25 12.55 14.17 -7.71
CA GLU A 25 12.49 15.56 -7.22
C GLU A 25 13.59 16.43 -7.83
N LYS A 26 14.83 15.92 -7.95
CA LYS A 26 15.92 16.62 -8.65
C LYS A 26 15.63 16.89 -10.13
N LYS A 27 14.75 16.09 -10.75
CA LYS A 27 14.30 16.29 -12.13
C LYS A 27 13.01 17.14 -12.23
N ASN A 28 12.61 17.81 -11.15
CA ASN A 28 11.36 18.58 -11.01
C ASN A 28 10.09 17.73 -11.24
N ILE A 29 10.17 16.41 -11.01
CA ILE A 29 9.02 15.51 -11.08
C ILE A 29 8.54 15.28 -9.64
N ASN A 30 7.56 16.07 -9.21
CA ASN A 30 7.00 15.99 -7.87
C ASN A 30 5.64 15.26 -7.89
N PHE A 31 5.60 14.10 -7.25
CA PHE A 31 4.35 13.38 -7.04
C PHE A 31 3.72 13.79 -5.71
N SER A 32 2.40 14.00 -5.72
CA SER A 32 1.66 14.19 -4.46
C SER A 32 1.77 12.93 -3.59
N THR A 33 1.64 13.09 -2.28
CA THR A 33 1.66 11.95 -1.34
C THR A 33 0.58 10.92 -1.68
N ALA A 34 -0.62 11.38 -2.04
CA ALA A 34 -1.70 10.49 -2.45
C ALA A 34 -1.35 9.70 -3.72
N THR A 35 -0.63 10.30 -4.68
CA THR A 35 -0.12 9.58 -5.86
C THR A 35 0.91 8.52 -5.47
N LYS A 36 1.84 8.84 -4.56
CA LYS A 36 2.83 7.88 -4.04
C LYS A 36 2.14 6.70 -3.35
N VAL A 37 1.10 6.96 -2.56
CA VAL A 37 0.25 5.92 -1.95
C VAL A 37 -0.49 5.10 -3.03
N GLY A 38 -0.98 5.72 -4.09
CA GLY A 38 -1.55 5.01 -5.24
C GLY A 38 -0.57 4.01 -5.86
N PHE A 39 0.71 4.38 -6.01
CA PHE A 39 1.74 3.45 -6.47
C PHE A 39 1.93 2.25 -5.54
N SER A 40 1.81 2.42 -4.22
CA SER A 40 1.90 1.30 -3.29
C SER A 40 0.78 0.27 -3.50
N PHE A 41 -0.45 0.73 -3.76
CA PHE A 41 -1.56 -0.17 -4.08
C PHE A 41 -1.38 -0.86 -5.43
N ILE A 42 -0.75 -0.23 -6.42
CA ILE A 42 -0.38 -0.88 -7.68
C ILE A 42 0.60 -2.04 -7.40
N LEU A 43 1.64 -1.81 -6.60
CA LEU A 43 2.59 -2.87 -6.22
C LEU A 43 1.91 -4.01 -5.47
N THR A 44 0.99 -3.68 -4.56
CA THR A 44 0.18 -4.66 -3.82
C THR A 44 -0.72 -5.46 -4.78
N ALA A 45 -1.38 -4.81 -5.75
CA ALA A 45 -2.19 -5.47 -6.76
C ALA A 45 -1.36 -6.43 -7.63
N ILE A 46 -0.14 -6.02 -8.01
CA ILE A 46 0.81 -6.89 -8.74
C ILE A 46 1.17 -8.11 -7.89
N ALA A 47 1.50 -7.92 -6.61
CA ALA A 47 1.85 -9.02 -5.71
C ALA A 47 0.72 -10.04 -5.57
N PHE A 48 -0.52 -9.59 -5.31
CA PHE A 48 -1.66 -10.49 -5.21
C PHE A 48 -2.05 -11.09 -6.56
N GLY A 49 -1.90 -10.37 -7.67
CA GLY A 49 -2.09 -10.88 -9.02
C GLY A 49 -1.12 -12.04 -9.33
N ILE A 50 0.17 -11.88 -9.03
CA ILE A 50 1.17 -12.95 -9.16
C ILE A 50 0.79 -14.15 -8.28
N LEU A 51 0.34 -13.91 -7.05
CA LEU A 51 -0.06 -14.97 -6.13
C LEU A 51 -1.32 -15.70 -6.62
N THR A 52 -2.31 -14.98 -7.12
CA THR A 52 -3.50 -15.55 -7.75
C THR A 52 -3.11 -16.47 -8.92
N MET A 53 -2.27 -15.98 -9.81
CA MET A 53 -1.77 -16.81 -10.94
C MET A 53 -1.02 -18.04 -10.44
N ALA A 54 -0.17 -17.89 -9.44
CA ALA A 54 0.61 -19.01 -8.92
C ALA A 54 -0.28 -20.09 -8.31
N VAL A 55 -1.30 -19.74 -7.52
CA VAL A 55 -2.19 -20.72 -6.88
C VAL A 55 -3.18 -21.36 -7.88
N THR A 56 -3.67 -20.60 -8.87
CA THR A 56 -4.58 -21.12 -9.88
C THR A 56 -3.91 -22.04 -10.90
N THR A 57 -2.57 -21.93 -11.05
CA THR A 57 -1.79 -22.74 -11.99
C THR A 57 -0.94 -23.80 -11.29
N VAL A 58 -1.13 -24.00 -9.98
CA VAL A 58 -0.37 -25.01 -9.22
C VAL A 58 -0.63 -26.42 -9.77
N GLY A 59 0.44 -27.24 -9.83
CA GLY A 59 0.34 -28.63 -10.25
C GLY A 59 -0.03 -29.59 -9.11
N ASP A 60 0.07 -30.89 -9.39
CA ASP A 60 -0.29 -31.96 -8.43
C ASP A 60 0.60 -31.96 -7.17
N ASP A 61 1.79 -31.39 -7.23
CA ASP A 61 2.71 -31.22 -6.09
C ASP A 61 2.26 -30.15 -5.09
N VAL A 62 1.26 -29.34 -5.46
CA VAL A 62 0.67 -28.31 -4.61
C VAL A 62 1.70 -27.29 -4.07
N LEU A 63 2.83 -27.14 -4.75
CA LEU A 63 3.92 -26.27 -4.32
C LEU A 63 4.03 -25.01 -5.20
N ILE A 64 4.10 -23.87 -4.54
CA ILE A 64 4.44 -22.60 -5.18
C ILE A 64 5.97 -22.49 -5.28
N ARG A 65 6.47 -22.13 -6.46
CA ARG A 65 7.91 -21.99 -6.70
C ARG A 65 8.53 -20.90 -5.82
N PRO A 66 9.72 -21.13 -5.25
CA PRO A 66 10.38 -20.17 -4.34
C PRO A 66 10.59 -18.78 -4.97
N GLU A 67 10.84 -18.70 -6.27
CA GLU A 67 11.05 -17.42 -6.97
C GLU A 67 9.79 -16.57 -6.99
N VAL A 68 8.62 -17.20 -7.13
CA VAL A 68 7.32 -16.53 -7.06
C VAL A 68 7.10 -15.95 -5.66
N PHE A 69 7.42 -16.73 -4.64
CA PHE A 69 7.35 -16.30 -3.25
C PHE A 69 8.26 -15.08 -2.97
N LEU A 70 9.49 -15.11 -3.49
CA LEU A 70 10.42 -13.97 -3.39
C LEU A 70 9.87 -12.71 -4.07
N ALA A 71 9.32 -12.86 -5.28
CA ALA A 71 8.75 -11.75 -6.04
C ALA A 71 7.55 -11.12 -5.32
N ILE A 72 6.64 -11.92 -4.76
CA ILE A 72 5.49 -11.43 -4.02
C ILE A 72 5.94 -10.58 -2.82
N HIS A 73 6.87 -11.09 -2.01
CA HIS A 73 7.37 -10.37 -0.84
C HIS A 73 8.13 -9.10 -1.22
N PHE A 74 8.82 -9.09 -2.36
CA PHE A 74 9.44 -7.89 -2.90
C PHE A 74 8.39 -6.79 -3.15
N PHE A 75 7.36 -7.08 -3.95
CA PHE A 75 6.32 -6.09 -4.26
C PHE A 75 5.54 -5.63 -3.03
N LEU A 76 5.19 -6.54 -2.12
CA LEU A 76 4.50 -6.21 -0.87
C LEU A 76 5.34 -5.31 0.01
N ALA A 77 6.62 -5.62 0.22
CA ALA A 77 7.51 -4.82 1.06
C ALA A 77 7.71 -3.40 0.50
N PHE A 78 7.88 -3.26 -0.81
CA PHE A 78 7.98 -1.95 -1.44
C PHE A 78 6.69 -1.14 -1.27
N GLY A 79 5.52 -1.77 -1.45
CA GLY A 79 4.23 -1.14 -1.19
C GLY A 79 4.07 -0.69 0.27
N GLU A 80 4.41 -1.56 1.22
CA GLU A 80 4.32 -1.30 2.66
C GLU A 80 5.22 -0.14 3.10
N VAL A 81 6.46 -0.10 2.63
CA VAL A 81 7.41 0.99 2.96
C VAL A 81 6.92 2.32 2.40
N ILE A 82 6.35 2.36 1.19
CA ILE A 82 5.79 3.59 0.63
C ILE A 82 4.63 4.09 1.50
N VAL A 83 3.67 3.25 1.84
CA VAL A 83 2.52 3.65 2.68
C VAL A 83 3.00 4.11 4.05
N GLY A 84 3.80 3.29 4.74
CA GLY A 84 4.24 3.58 6.11
C GLY A 84 5.00 4.90 6.23
N SER A 85 5.93 5.16 5.31
CA SER A 85 6.74 6.39 5.36
C SER A 85 6.00 7.62 4.84
N MET A 86 5.26 7.50 3.74
CA MET A 86 4.64 8.66 3.08
C MET A 86 3.39 9.16 3.80
N VAL A 87 2.57 8.27 4.38
CA VAL A 87 1.37 8.68 5.11
C VAL A 87 1.75 9.40 6.41
N VAL A 88 2.75 8.89 7.14
CA VAL A 88 3.24 9.58 8.35
C VAL A 88 3.83 10.95 8.00
N ALA A 89 4.67 11.03 6.98
CA ALA A 89 5.23 12.30 6.52
C ALA A 89 4.14 13.30 6.10
N PHE A 90 3.10 12.82 5.42
CA PHE A 90 1.95 13.67 5.05
C PHE A 90 1.19 14.17 6.28
N ILE A 91 0.88 13.30 7.24
CA ILE A 91 0.22 13.71 8.49
C ILE A 91 1.02 14.81 9.18
N LEU A 92 2.33 14.64 9.32
CA LEU A 92 3.22 15.63 9.96
C LEU A 92 3.31 16.94 9.16
N SER A 93 3.08 16.93 7.85
CA SER A 93 3.12 18.13 7.01
C SER A 93 1.83 18.97 7.05
N VAL A 94 0.68 18.35 7.36
CA VAL A 94 -0.63 19.01 7.31
C VAL A 94 -1.28 19.19 8.68
N ALA A 95 -0.90 18.38 9.67
CA ALA A 95 -1.48 18.46 11.01
C ALA A 95 -0.95 19.69 11.77
N PRO A 96 -1.80 20.47 12.46
CA PRO A 96 -1.36 21.51 13.38
C PRO A 96 -0.45 20.93 14.47
N LYS A 97 0.61 21.67 14.84
CA LYS A 97 1.66 21.18 15.76
C LYS A 97 1.14 20.61 17.08
N HIS A 98 0.06 21.17 17.61
CA HIS A 98 -0.52 20.74 18.88
C HIS A 98 -1.24 19.37 18.80
N ILE A 99 -1.56 18.85 17.59
CA ILE A 99 -2.21 17.56 17.40
C ILE A 99 -1.39 16.58 16.52
N GLU A 100 -0.17 16.91 16.11
CA GLU A 100 0.67 16.07 15.27
C GLU A 100 0.80 14.65 15.84
N ASN A 101 1.21 14.53 17.09
CA ASN A 101 1.41 13.23 17.75
C ASN A 101 0.11 12.43 17.87
N PHE A 102 -1.01 13.12 18.15
CA PHE A 102 -2.33 12.47 18.19
C PHE A 102 -2.71 11.92 16.81
N SER A 103 -2.50 12.70 15.75
CA SER A 103 -2.82 12.29 14.37
C SER A 103 -2.00 11.08 13.93
N VAL A 104 -0.70 11.04 14.25
CA VAL A 104 0.16 9.87 13.99
C VAL A 104 -0.28 8.65 14.81
N SER A 105 -0.66 8.87 16.08
CA SER A 105 -1.18 7.80 16.93
C SER A 105 -2.49 7.23 16.39
N LEU A 106 -3.39 8.07 15.89
CA LEU A 106 -4.64 7.63 15.25
C LEU A 106 -4.37 6.79 14.00
N PHE A 107 -3.39 7.17 13.19
CA PHE A 107 -2.95 6.35 12.05
C PHE A 107 -2.41 4.98 12.51
N SER A 108 -1.63 4.94 13.59
CA SER A 108 -1.12 3.68 14.16
C SER A 108 -2.25 2.77 14.66
N VAL A 109 -3.30 3.35 15.26
CA VAL A 109 -4.51 2.62 15.65
C VAL A 109 -5.24 2.07 14.41
N ALA A 110 -5.34 2.85 13.33
CA ALA A 110 -5.95 2.39 12.08
C ALA A 110 -5.17 1.18 11.48
N ILE A 111 -3.84 1.22 11.52
CA ILE A 111 -3.00 0.07 11.11
C ILE A 111 -3.28 -1.15 12.00
N ALA A 112 -3.36 -1.00 13.31
CA ALA A 112 -3.66 -2.10 14.21
C ALA A 112 -5.04 -2.71 13.95
N LEU A 113 -6.06 -1.87 13.72
CA LEU A 113 -7.40 -2.32 13.35
C LEU A 113 -7.42 -3.05 12.00
N SER A 114 -6.64 -2.58 11.02
CA SER A 114 -6.52 -3.27 9.73
C SER A 114 -5.94 -4.69 9.88
N GLY A 115 -5.03 -4.90 10.84
CA GLY A 115 -4.52 -6.22 11.18
C GLY A 115 -5.60 -7.16 11.71
N ILE A 116 -6.53 -6.66 12.54
CA ILE A 116 -7.68 -7.45 13.03
C ILE A 116 -8.60 -7.82 11.85
N VAL A 117 -8.90 -6.86 10.98
CA VAL A 117 -9.71 -7.12 9.78
C VAL A 117 -9.03 -8.17 8.89
N GLY A 118 -7.72 -8.04 8.65
CA GLY A 118 -6.94 -9.03 7.90
C GLY A 118 -6.96 -10.42 8.53
N ALA A 119 -6.89 -10.51 9.86
CA ALA A 119 -7.02 -11.78 10.57
C ALA A 119 -8.41 -12.43 10.37
N VAL A 120 -9.49 -11.65 10.41
CA VAL A 120 -10.85 -12.14 10.12
C VAL A 120 -10.93 -12.64 8.67
N PHE A 121 -10.40 -11.90 7.71
CA PHE A 121 -10.37 -12.36 6.31
C PHE A 121 -9.60 -13.66 6.14
N SER A 122 -8.46 -13.83 6.82
CA SER A 122 -7.68 -15.07 6.73
C SER A 122 -8.37 -16.28 7.36
N THR A 123 -9.35 -16.11 8.24
CA THR A 123 -10.15 -17.24 8.76
C THR A 123 -11.04 -17.87 7.69
N SER A 124 -11.39 -17.13 6.63
CA SER A 124 -12.24 -17.65 5.53
C SER A 124 -11.53 -18.73 4.69
N ILE A 125 -10.21 -18.78 4.75
CA ILE A 125 -9.39 -19.79 4.06
C ILE A 125 -8.75 -20.80 5.02
N ALA A 126 -9.14 -20.78 6.29
CA ALA A 126 -8.64 -21.72 7.28
C ALA A 126 -9.20 -23.12 7.00
N LEU A 127 -8.30 -24.08 6.78
CA LEU A 127 -8.66 -25.47 6.59
C LEU A 127 -9.02 -26.13 7.94
N GLU A 128 -9.95 -27.08 7.91
CA GLU A 128 -10.27 -27.90 9.07
C GLU A 128 -9.06 -28.74 9.50
N LYS A 129 -8.98 -29.02 10.83
CA LYS A 129 -7.88 -29.85 11.35
C LYS A 129 -7.92 -31.25 10.70
N GLY A 130 -6.82 -31.58 10.03
CA GLY A 130 -6.68 -32.90 9.37
C GLY A 130 -7.12 -32.90 7.91
N GLN A 131 -7.64 -31.83 7.35
CA GLN A 131 -7.95 -31.71 5.95
C GLN A 131 -6.63 -31.68 5.13
N GLN A 132 -6.54 -32.57 4.16
CA GLN A 132 -5.39 -32.62 3.25
C GLN A 132 -5.47 -31.46 2.25
N ILE A 133 -4.35 -30.81 2.01
CA ILE A 133 -4.23 -29.77 0.99
C ILE A 133 -4.18 -30.47 -0.37
N THR A 134 -5.25 -30.32 -1.14
CA THR A 134 -5.34 -30.84 -2.52
C THR A 134 -5.19 -29.69 -3.52
N GLN A 135 -4.86 -30.04 -4.77
CA GLN A 135 -4.80 -29.07 -5.87
C GLN A 135 -6.13 -28.29 -6.02
N GLU A 136 -7.24 -29.00 -5.93
CA GLU A 136 -8.58 -28.38 -6.01
C GLU A 136 -8.80 -27.33 -4.92
N ILE A 137 -8.45 -27.62 -3.66
CA ILE A 137 -8.55 -26.67 -2.55
C ILE A 137 -7.64 -25.46 -2.80
N VAL A 138 -6.42 -25.66 -3.26
CA VAL A 138 -5.50 -24.55 -3.52
C VAL A 138 -6.02 -23.68 -4.64
N GLN A 139 -6.48 -24.26 -5.73
CA GLN A 139 -6.95 -23.50 -6.89
C GLN A 139 -8.28 -22.79 -6.62
N THR A 140 -9.22 -23.40 -5.90
CA THR A 140 -10.53 -22.80 -5.61
C THR A 140 -10.48 -21.89 -4.40
N VAL A 141 -10.21 -22.42 -3.19
CA VAL A 141 -10.31 -21.64 -1.95
C VAL A 141 -9.26 -20.52 -1.89
N TYR A 142 -7.99 -20.87 -2.11
CA TYR A 142 -6.93 -19.86 -2.09
C TYR A 142 -6.92 -19.01 -3.35
N GLY A 143 -7.29 -19.57 -4.51
CA GLY A 143 -7.41 -18.83 -5.77
C GLY A 143 -8.45 -17.72 -5.66
N ASP A 144 -9.67 -18.03 -5.23
CA ASP A 144 -10.75 -17.07 -5.04
C ASP A 144 -10.39 -16.01 -4.01
N TYR A 145 -9.77 -16.41 -2.92
CA TYR A 145 -9.30 -15.47 -1.89
C TYR A 145 -8.28 -14.46 -2.41
N PHE A 146 -7.23 -14.90 -3.09
CA PHE A 146 -6.21 -14.01 -3.62
C PHE A 146 -6.72 -13.19 -4.80
N GLN A 147 -7.64 -13.71 -5.59
CA GLN A 147 -8.35 -12.94 -6.61
C GLN A 147 -9.16 -11.80 -5.98
N MET A 148 -9.90 -12.07 -4.91
CA MET A 148 -10.62 -11.04 -4.17
C MET A 148 -9.68 -9.96 -3.64
N LEU A 149 -8.53 -10.32 -3.06
CA LEU A 149 -7.53 -9.36 -2.60
C LEU A 149 -6.92 -8.55 -3.76
N THR A 150 -6.72 -9.16 -4.92
CA THR A 150 -6.26 -8.47 -6.13
C THR A 150 -7.27 -7.41 -6.56
N VAL A 151 -8.55 -7.77 -6.65
CA VAL A 151 -9.64 -6.84 -7.00
C VAL A 151 -9.72 -5.71 -5.98
N LEU A 152 -9.65 -6.02 -4.68
CA LEU A 152 -9.67 -5.01 -3.63
C LEU A 152 -8.49 -4.04 -3.76
N ALA A 153 -7.29 -4.54 -4.02
CA ALA A 153 -6.10 -3.69 -4.23
C ALA A 153 -6.28 -2.78 -5.45
N VAL A 154 -6.84 -3.27 -6.57
CA VAL A 154 -7.14 -2.46 -7.76
C VAL A 154 -8.18 -1.38 -7.45
N VAL A 155 -9.22 -1.69 -6.70
CA VAL A 155 -10.21 -0.69 -6.23
C VAL A 155 -9.54 0.39 -5.39
N MET A 156 -8.62 0.00 -4.51
CA MET A 156 -7.86 0.96 -3.68
C MET A 156 -6.94 1.86 -4.51
N VAL A 157 -6.39 1.38 -5.64
CA VAL A 157 -5.69 2.25 -6.61
C VAL A 157 -6.63 3.34 -7.11
N GLY A 158 -7.84 2.99 -7.52
CA GLY A 158 -8.85 3.96 -7.98
C GLY A 158 -9.20 4.99 -6.91
N ILE A 159 -9.42 4.55 -5.68
CA ILE A 159 -9.70 5.45 -4.54
C ILE A 159 -8.52 6.40 -4.27
N ALA A 160 -7.29 5.88 -4.24
CA ALA A 160 -6.09 6.69 -4.01
C ALA A 160 -5.87 7.73 -5.12
N MET A 161 -6.13 7.38 -6.38
CA MET A 161 -6.04 8.30 -7.51
C MET A 161 -7.12 9.39 -7.44
N ALA A 162 -8.36 9.04 -7.09
CA ALA A 162 -9.43 10.00 -6.88
C ALA A 162 -9.11 10.96 -5.71
N ALA A 163 -8.63 10.43 -4.59
CA ALA A 163 -8.18 11.23 -3.44
C ALA A 163 -7.03 12.18 -3.84
N SER A 164 -6.06 11.69 -4.63
CA SER A 164 -4.96 12.53 -5.15
C SER A 164 -5.47 13.72 -5.96
N PHE A 165 -6.44 13.48 -6.82
CA PHE A 165 -7.05 14.55 -7.63
C PHE A 165 -7.80 15.59 -6.78
N ILE A 166 -8.58 15.13 -5.80
CA ILE A 166 -9.33 16.02 -4.88
C ILE A 166 -8.36 16.86 -4.04
N ILE A 167 -7.36 16.23 -3.40
CA ILE A 167 -6.36 16.91 -2.57
C ILE A 167 -5.60 17.96 -3.39
N ARG A 168 -5.21 17.63 -4.61
CA ARG A 168 -4.52 18.58 -5.48
C ARG A 168 -5.37 19.80 -5.78
N LYS A 169 -6.65 19.63 -6.12
CA LYS A 169 -7.59 20.73 -6.33
C LYS A 169 -7.78 21.59 -5.09
N MET A 170 -7.90 20.98 -3.90
CA MET A 170 -8.02 21.72 -2.65
C MET A 170 -6.77 22.55 -2.35
N LEU A 171 -5.58 22.01 -2.58
CA LEU A 171 -4.33 22.73 -2.38
C LEU A 171 -4.14 23.88 -3.38
N GLU A 172 -4.53 23.70 -4.65
CA GLU A 172 -4.52 24.75 -5.65
C GLU A 172 -5.50 25.90 -5.28
N ALA A 173 -6.70 25.57 -4.81
CA ALA A 173 -7.67 26.55 -4.35
C ALA A 173 -7.20 27.30 -3.09
N ALA A 174 -6.57 26.59 -2.13
CA ALA A 174 -6.03 27.22 -0.93
C ALA A 174 -4.91 28.22 -1.25
N LYS A 175 -3.99 27.86 -2.16
CA LYS A 175 -2.92 28.76 -2.61
C LYS A 175 -3.46 30.01 -3.31
N ALA A 176 -4.44 29.85 -4.18
CA ALA A 176 -5.07 31.00 -4.87
C ALA A 176 -5.76 31.95 -3.87
N ALA A 177 -6.38 31.41 -2.82
CA ALA A 177 -6.99 32.23 -1.77
C ALA A 177 -5.93 32.98 -0.94
N GLU A 178 -4.81 32.36 -0.60
CA GLU A 178 -3.70 32.97 0.12
C GLU A 178 -3.06 34.12 -0.69
N GLU A 179 -2.81 33.90 -1.98
CA GLU A 179 -2.26 34.89 -2.90
C GLU A 179 -3.20 36.13 -3.03
N THR A 180 -4.51 35.90 -3.03
CA THR A 180 -5.51 36.98 -3.07
C THR A 180 -5.46 37.83 -1.81
N ILE A 181 -5.34 37.22 -0.63
CA ILE A 181 -5.24 37.93 0.66
C ILE A 181 -3.94 38.73 0.72
N GLU A 182 -2.82 38.18 0.29
CA GLU A 182 -1.54 38.91 0.26
C GLU A 182 -1.59 40.13 -0.66
N LEU A 183 -2.23 40.02 -1.83
CA LEU A 183 -2.42 41.14 -2.75
C LEU A 183 -3.33 42.25 -2.15
N GLU A 184 -4.39 41.86 -1.45
CA GLU A 184 -5.26 42.84 -0.78
C GLU A 184 -4.54 43.59 0.36
N GLN A 185 -3.69 42.88 1.12
CA GLN A 185 -2.89 43.49 2.19
C GLN A 185 -1.78 44.41 1.66
N ALA A 186 -1.22 44.10 0.50
CA ALA A 186 -0.19 44.93 -0.14
C ALA A 186 -0.75 46.22 -0.75
N ASN A 187 -2.07 46.28 -1.06
CA ASN A 187 -2.74 47.41 -1.66
C ASN A 187 -3.49 48.30 -0.64
N SER A 188 -3.51 47.92 0.65
CA SER A 188 -4.09 48.68 1.75
C SER A 188 -3.02 49.48 2.52
#